data_9b27cfee0285cbbbf0580b62667d1818
#
_entry.id   9b27cfee0285cbbbf0580b62667d1818
#
_cell.length_a   1.000
_cell.length_b   1.000
_cell.length_c   1.000
_cell.angle_alpha   90.00
_cell.angle_beta   90.00
_cell.angle_gamma   90.00
#
_symmetry.space_group_name_H-M   'P 1'
#
loop_
_entity.id
_entity.type
_entity.pdbx_description
1 polymer ?
#
loop_
_entity_poly.entity_id
_entity_poly.type
_entity_poly.pdbx_seq_one_letter_code
_entity_poly.pdbx_strand_id
1 'polypeptide(L)'
;MNKNILKHVIRYLLVIAIILLCYTIFKFSDARGQKSSKTSTEFTKILINLFENNKNMSEEEKYIRVESIQPLVRKGAHFCLYMLLGILTMLCAQTFNWCKAYKFDISVIFILLYASSDEIHQLFVPGRSGQFIDVCLDTVAATCGILLVMLIIFIANKIRLKDANKPKALLEKNAKATIKRKFLFIASTGGHLNELMQIKPLFEKFDYQIITEKTKVDDSLKDEYKEKIRFLIYGTKKYPITYIFKFLANCFISLYYFFRYQPEVVVTTGTHTAVPMCYIAKIFGSKVIFIETFANRTSGTVAGKLVYPIADTFVVQWEEMHKVYPKSVCWGWIY
;
A
#
# COMPACT_ATOMS: atom_id res chain seq x y z
N MET A 1 -21.96 23.62 -17.82
CA MET A 1 -22.43 22.24 -17.55
C MET A 1 -22.44 22.02 -16.04
N ASN A 2 -23.58 21.59 -15.49
CA ASN A 2 -23.73 21.39 -14.03
C ASN A 2 -22.75 20.31 -13.57
N LYS A 3 -21.95 20.60 -12.52
CA LYS A 3 -20.91 19.69 -11.98
C LYS A 3 -21.46 18.29 -11.65
N ASN A 4 -22.71 18.20 -11.26
CA ASN A 4 -23.39 16.93 -10.97
C ASN A 4 -23.64 16.11 -12.25
N ILE A 5 -24.09 16.76 -13.33
CA ILE A 5 -24.32 16.08 -14.61
C ILE A 5 -23.00 15.53 -15.17
N LEU A 6 -21.94 16.33 -15.17
CA LEU A 6 -20.61 15.88 -15.59
C LEU A 6 -20.12 14.66 -14.80
N LYS A 7 -20.35 14.66 -13.48
CA LYS A 7 -19.97 13.54 -12.60
C LYS A 7 -20.73 12.24 -12.94
N HIS A 8 -22.01 12.34 -13.26
CA HIS A 8 -22.82 11.20 -13.70
C HIS A 8 -22.35 10.67 -15.06
N VAL A 9 -22.09 11.56 -16.03
CA VAL A 9 -21.57 11.16 -17.35
C VAL A 9 -20.24 10.41 -17.21
N ILE A 10 -19.29 10.95 -16.44
CA ILE A 10 -18.00 10.29 -16.20
C ILE A 10 -18.21 8.90 -15.56
N ARG A 11 -19.13 8.77 -14.60
CA ARG A 11 -19.44 7.49 -13.97
C ARG A 11 -19.92 6.47 -14.99
N TYR A 12 -20.87 6.82 -15.85
CA TYR A 12 -21.38 5.90 -16.87
C TYR A 12 -20.28 5.48 -17.86
N LEU A 13 -19.44 6.41 -18.30
CA LEU A 13 -18.32 6.08 -19.17
C LEU A 13 -17.33 5.11 -18.51
N LEU A 14 -17.02 5.31 -17.22
CA LEU A 14 -16.14 4.41 -16.46
C LEU A 14 -16.77 3.02 -16.28
N VAL A 15 -18.07 2.94 -16.00
CA VAL A 15 -18.78 1.66 -15.89
C VAL A 15 -18.75 0.91 -17.23
N ILE A 16 -19.00 1.60 -18.33
CA ILE A 16 -18.91 0.99 -19.68
C ILE A 16 -17.48 0.50 -19.94
N ALA A 17 -16.44 1.31 -19.61
CA ALA A 17 -15.05 0.92 -19.77
C ALA A 17 -14.69 -0.32 -18.92
N ILE A 18 -15.18 -0.41 -17.68
CA ILE A 18 -15.00 -1.58 -16.80
C ILE A 18 -15.64 -2.82 -17.44
N ILE A 19 -16.88 -2.72 -17.90
CA ILE A 19 -17.59 -3.83 -18.55
C ILE A 19 -16.84 -4.31 -19.80
N LEU A 20 -16.39 -3.40 -20.66
CA LEU A 20 -15.63 -3.73 -21.87
C LEU A 20 -14.29 -4.39 -21.51
N LEU A 21 -13.60 -3.92 -20.46
CA LEU A 21 -12.36 -4.51 -20.02
C LEU A 21 -12.57 -5.90 -19.41
N CYS A 22 -13.59 -6.09 -18.58
CA CYS A 22 -13.99 -7.41 -18.07
C CYS A 22 -14.29 -8.37 -19.22
N TYR A 23 -15.07 -7.93 -20.21
CA TYR A 23 -15.35 -8.73 -21.41
C TYR A 23 -14.06 -9.09 -22.17
N THR A 24 -13.11 -8.16 -22.28
CA THR A 24 -11.82 -8.40 -22.93
C THR A 24 -11.00 -9.44 -22.17
N ILE A 25 -10.89 -9.34 -20.85
CA ILE A 25 -10.21 -10.31 -20.00
C ILE A 25 -10.87 -11.70 -20.18
N PHE A 26 -12.20 -11.76 -20.08
CA PHE A 26 -12.96 -12.99 -20.30
C PHE A 26 -12.68 -13.63 -21.66
N LYS A 27 -12.64 -12.85 -22.74
CA LYS A 27 -12.30 -13.35 -24.08
C LYS A 27 -10.90 -13.90 -24.20
N PHE A 28 -9.93 -13.29 -23.50
CA PHE A 28 -8.57 -13.82 -23.42
C PHE A 28 -8.51 -15.12 -22.61
N SER A 29 -9.32 -15.22 -21.56
CA SER A 29 -9.44 -16.44 -20.74
C SER A 29 -10.19 -17.56 -21.43
N ASP A 30 -11.22 -17.26 -22.23
CA ASP A 30 -12.00 -18.21 -23.02
C ASP A 30 -11.24 -18.82 -24.22
N ALA A 31 -10.17 -18.15 -24.69
CA ALA A 31 -9.41 -18.64 -25.82
C ALA A 31 -8.74 -19.99 -25.50
N ARG A 32 -9.08 -21.04 -26.27
CA ARG A 32 -8.47 -22.38 -26.15
C ARG A 32 -6.96 -22.28 -26.11
N GLY A 33 -6.31 -23.11 -25.29
CA GLY A 33 -4.87 -23.04 -25.03
C GLY A 33 -4.00 -22.89 -26.29
N GLN A 34 -4.32 -23.62 -27.40
CA GLN A 34 -3.62 -23.52 -28.68
C GLN A 34 -3.78 -22.14 -29.38
N LYS A 35 -4.99 -21.53 -29.34
CA LYS A 35 -5.24 -20.23 -29.98
C LYS A 35 -4.61 -19.08 -29.17
N SER A 36 -4.70 -19.15 -27.85
CA SER A 36 -4.03 -18.23 -26.94
C SER A 36 -2.51 -18.30 -27.07
N SER A 37 -1.97 -19.52 -27.28
CA SER A 37 -0.56 -19.73 -27.55
C SER A 37 -0.09 -19.00 -28.84
N LYS A 38 -0.82 -19.16 -29.95
CA LYS A 38 -0.44 -18.51 -31.22
C LYS A 38 -0.39 -16.98 -31.12
N THR A 39 -1.38 -16.34 -30.51
CA THR A 39 -1.42 -14.87 -30.35
C THR A 39 -0.30 -14.38 -29.43
N SER A 40 -0.02 -15.07 -28.32
CA SER A 40 1.08 -14.71 -27.44
C SER A 40 2.45 -14.98 -28.09
N THR A 41 2.57 -16.01 -28.93
CA THR A 41 3.80 -16.30 -29.69
C THR A 41 4.13 -15.18 -30.66
N GLU A 42 3.15 -14.69 -31.44
CA GLU A 42 3.37 -13.57 -32.36
C GLU A 42 3.77 -12.30 -31.63
N PHE A 43 3.10 -11.98 -30.53
CA PHE A 43 3.48 -10.82 -29.71
C PHE A 43 4.85 -10.97 -29.07
N THR A 44 5.20 -12.16 -28.60
CA THR A 44 6.53 -12.46 -28.04
C THR A 44 7.62 -12.32 -29.11
N LYS A 45 7.37 -12.76 -30.35
CA LYS A 45 8.29 -12.54 -31.48
C LYS A 45 8.54 -11.05 -31.75
N ILE A 46 7.48 -10.24 -31.72
CA ILE A 46 7.60 -8.77 -31.88
C ILE A 46 8.45 -8.17 -30.74
N LEU A 47 8.19 -8.56 -29.48
CA LEU A 47 8.98 -8.08 -28.35
C LEU A 47 10.46 -8.48 -28.45
N ILE A 48 10.74 -9.74 -28.76
CA ILE A 48 12.13 -10.19 -28.95
C ILE A 48 12.82 -9.43 -30.06
N ASN A 49 12.15 -9.19 -31.19
CA ASN A 49 12.69 -8.41 -32.29
C ASN A 49 12.94 -6.93 -31.96
N LEU A 50 12.17 -6.36 -31.03
CA LEU A 50 12.33 -4.97 -30.57
C LEU A 50 13.47 -4.80 -29.57
N PHE A 51 13.67 -5.77 -28.69
CA PHE A 51 14.60 -5.65 -27.55
C PHE A 51 15.92 -6.40 -27.75
N GLU A 52 15.97 -7.40 -28.58
CA GLU A 52 17.19 -8.16 -28.88
C GLU A 52 17.67 -7.90 -30.31
N ASN A 53 18.99 -7.65 -30.47
CA ASN A 53 19.62 -7.42 -31.75
C ASN A 53 19.86 -8.78 -32.46
N ASN A 54 18.76 -9.42 -32.93
CA ASN A 54 18.64 -10.81 -33.36
C ASN A 54 19.37 -11.15 -34.71
N LYS A 55 20.32 -10.35 -35.15
CA LYS A 55 20.96 -10.54 -36.50
C LYS A 55 21.71 -11.86 -36.67
N ASN A 56 22.03 -12.56 -35.58
CA ASN A 56 22.91 -13.76 -35.62
C ASN A 56 22.28 -15.04 -35.00
N MET A 57 20.98 -15.07 -34.67
CA MET A 57 20.34 -16.26 -34.08
C MET A 57 19.74 -17.15 -35.18
N SER A 58 19.92 -18.48 -35.03
CA SER A 58 19.25 -19.45 -35.89
C SER A 58 17.73 -19.45 -35.64
N GLU A 59 16.92 -19.92 -36.57
CA GLU A 59 15.47 -19.99 -36.43
C GLU A 59 15.06 -20.94 -35.28
N GLU A 60 15.85 -21.97 -35.01
CA GLU A 60 15.65 -22.93 -33.95
C GLU A 60 15.91 -22.30 -32.56
N GLU A 61 16.97 -21.52 -32.42
CA GLU A 61 17.26 -20.74 -31.20
C GLU A 61 16.15 -19.71 -30.91
N LYS A 62 15.66 -19.01 -31.95
CA LYS A 62 14.54 -18.07 -31.84
C LYS A 62 13.26 -18.79 -31.34
N TYR A 63 12.98 -19.98 -31.86
CA TYR A 63 11.81 -20.74 -31.46
C TYR A 63 11.88 -21.14 -29.97
N ILE A 64 13.00 -21.70 -29.51
CA ILE A 64 13.24 -22.07 -28.11
C ILE A 64 13.10 -20.84 -27.20
N ARG A 65 13.67 -19.69 -27.63
CA ARG A 65 13.59 -18.44 -26.87
C ARG A 65 12.17 -17.94 -26.74
N VAL A 66 11.39 -17.96 -27.82
CA VAL A 66 9.98 -17.60 -27.83
C VAL A 66 9.17 -18.48 -26.86
N GLU A 67 9.38 -19.80 -26.90
CA GLU A 67 8.67 -20.76 -26.05
C GLU A 67 8.98 -20.53 -24.56
N SER A 68 10.22 -20.20 -24.22
CA SER A 68 10.61 -19.93 -22.83
C SER A 68 10.04 -18.62 -22.28
N ILE A 69 9.87 -17.58 -23.10
CA ILE A 69 9.41 -16.24 -22.67
C ILE A 69 7.89 -16.11 -22.73
N GLN A 70 7.23 -16.89 -23.60
CA GLN A 70 5.78 -16.82 -23.84
C GLN A 70 4.92 -16.90 -22.57
N PRO A 71 5.18 -17.80 -21.59
CA PRO A 71 4.38 -17.84 -20.36
C PRO A 71 4.49 -16.55 -19.54
N LEU A 72 5.68 -15.93 -19.51
CA LEU A 72 5.94 -14.66 -18.84
C LEU A 72 5.18 -13.51 -19.52
N VAL A 73 5.19 -13.46 -20.84
CA VAL A 73 4.45 -12.46 -21.63
C VAL A 73 2.95 -12.59 -21.38
N ARG A 74 2.42 -13.79 -21.34
CA ARG A 74 1.01 -14.04 -21.04
C ARG A 74 0.63 -13.56 -19.62
N LYS A 75 1.41 -13.93 -18.60
CA LYS A 75 1.18 -13.49 -17.23
C LYS A 75 1.35 -11.97 -17.09
N GLY A 76 2.32 -11.39 -17.79
CA GLY A 76 2.50 -9.94 -17.85
C GLY A 76 1.30 -9.20 -18.47
N ALA A 77 0.71 -9.75 -19.53
CA ALA A 77 -0.48 -9.19 -20.15
C ALA A 77 -1.69 -9.22 -19.18
N HIS A 78 -1.92 -10.34 -18.48
CA HIS A 78 -2.94 -10.42 -17.43
C HIS A 78 -2.67 -9.40 -16.32
N PHE A 79 -1.45 -9.31 -15.83
CA PHE A 79 -1.05 -8.32 -14.84
C PHE A 79 -1.41 -6.88 -15.28
N CYS A 80 -1.10 -6.50 -16.52
CA CYS A 80 -1.41 -5.18 -17.04
C CYS A 80 -2.93 -4.93 -17.16
N LEU A 81 -3.69 -5.93 -17.61
CA LEU A 81 -5.14 -5.81 -17.74
C LEU A 81 -5.83 -5.69 -16.38
N TYR A 82 -5.42 -6.48 -15.39
CA TYR A 82 -5.97 -6.39 -14.03
C TYR A 82 -5.52 -5.11 -13.32
N MET A 83 -4.29 -4.65 -13.54
CA MET A 83 -3.85 -3.33 -13.03
C MET A 83 -4.71 -2.21 -13.61
N LEU A 84 -5.02 -2.24 -14.93
CA LEU A 84 -5.91 -1.27 -15.56
C LEU A 84 -7.34 -1.38 -15.00
N LEU A 85 -7.84 -2.60 -14.74
CA LEU A 85 -9.13 -2.82 -14.09
C LEU A 85 -9.18 -2.18 -12.70
N GLY A 86 -8.10 -2.32 -11.92
CA GLY A 86 -7.94 -1.66 -10.62
C GLY A 86 -7.97 -0.13 -10.72
N ILE A 87 -7.31 0.43 -11.73
CA ILE A 87 -7.34 1.89 -12.00
C ILE A 87 -8.78 2.34 -12.29
N LEU A 88 -9.47 1.68 -13.23
CA LEU A 88 -10.80 2.07 -13.65
C LEU A 88 -11.84 1.92 -12.52
N THR A 89 -11.78 0.83 -11.74
CA THR A 89 -12.70 0.62 -10.60
C THR A 89 -12.48 1.68 -9.52
N MET A 90 -11.23 2.02 -9.20
CA MET A 90 -10.95 3.06 -8.22
C MET A 90 -11.36 4.45 -8.72
N LEU A 91 -11.14 4.79 -9.99
CA LEU A 91 -11.63 6.03 -10.60
C LEU A 91 -13.16 6.10 -10.56
N CYS A 92 -13.85 5.00 -10.87
CA CYS A 92 -15.28 4.90 -10.76
C CYS A 92 -15.76 5.12 -9.31
N ALA A 93 -15.13 4.48 -8.34
CA ALA A 93 -15.42 4.64 -6.92
C ALA A 93 -15.24 6.10 -6.45
N GLN A 94 -14.30 6.88 -7.04
CA GLN A 94 -14.16 8.31 -6.74
C GLN A 94 -15.38 9.15 -7.15
N THR A 95 -16.18 8.67 -8.09
CA THR A 95 -17.41 9.36 -8.50
C THR A 95 -18.55 9.25 -7.49
N PHE A 96 -18.44 8.40 -6.48
CA PHE A 96 -19.43 8.27 -5.40
C PHE A 96 -19.03 9.08 -4.18
N ASN A 97 -20.02 9.45 -3.35
CA ASN A 97 -19.80 10.20 -2.11
C ASN A 97 -19.53 9.29 -0.90
N TRP A 98 -18.97 8.11 -1.15
CA TRP A 98 -18.58 7.16 -0.10
C TRP A 98 -17.34 7.62 0.64
N CYS A 99 -17.14 7.15 1.87
CA CYS A 99 -15.89 7.39 2.57
C CYS A 99 -14.73 6.69 1.85
N LYS A 100 -13.51 7.18 2.04
CA LYS A 100 -12.32 6.69 1.30
C LYS A 100 -12.06 5.20 1.51
N ALA A 101 -12.35 4.69 2.72
CA ALA A 101 -12.18 3.29 3.04
C ALA A 101 -13.09 2.40 2.21
N TYR A 102 -14.39 2.70 2.18
CA TYR A 102 -15.33 1.91 1.38
C TYR A 102 -15.00 1.90 -0.11
N LYS A 103 -14.44 3.00 -0.64
CA LYS A 103 -14.00 3.04 -2.04
C LYS A 103 -12.90 2.02 -2.33
N PHE A 104 -11.94 1.89 -1.41
CA PHE A 104 -10.87 0.91 -1.52
C PHE A 104 -11.42 -0.51 -1.36
N ASP A 105 -12.14 -0.77 -0.27
CA ASP A 105 -12.64 -2.10 0.07
C ASP A 105 -13.56 -2.66 -1.05
N ILE A 106 -14.51 -1.86 -1.53
CA ILE A 106 -15.42 -2.26 -2.61
C ILE A 106 -14.66 -2.53 -3.92
N SER A 107 -13.65 -1.70 -4.25
CA SER A 107 -12.84 -1.93 -5.45
C SER A 107 -12.06 -3.24 -5.36
N VAL A 108 -11.44 -3.54 -4.23
CA VAL A 108 -10.69 -4.79 -4.03
C VAL A 108 -11.61 -6.00 -4.03
N ILE A 109 -12.75 -5.94 -3.33
CA ILE A 109 -13.74 -7.04 -3.29
C ILE A 109 -14.27 -7.34 -4.68
N PHE A 110 -14.64 -6.31 -5.46
CA PHE A 110 -15.09 -6.49 -6.84
C PHE A 110 -14.05 -7.23 -7.69
N ILE A 111 -12.79 -6.83 -7.60
CA ILE A 111 -11.70 -7.45 -8.36
C ILE A 111 -11.45 -8.89 -7.92
N LEU A 112 -11.43 -9.15 -6.61
CA LEU A 112 -11.24 -10.49 -6.07
C LEU A 112 -12.34 -11.46 -6.56
N LEU A 113 -13.60 -11.00 -6.54
CA LEU A 113 -14.73 -11.79 -7.05
C LEU A 113 -14.61 -12.02 -8.55
N TYR A 114 -14.22 -10.97 -9.31
CA TYR A 114 -14.06 -11.09 -10.76
C TYR A 114 -12.89 -12.02 -11.12
N ALA A 115 -11.71 -11.89 -10.50
CA ALA A 115 -10.56 -12.77 -10.72
C ALA A 115 -10.88 -14.22 -10.34
N SER A 116 -11.61 -14.43 -9.24
CA SER A 116 -12.07 -15.77 -8.86
C SER A 116 -13.02 -16.37 -9.91
N SER A 117 -13.96 -15.56 -10.45
CA SER A 117 -14.88 -16.02 -11.48
C SER A 117 -14.16 -16.36 -12.78
N ASP A 118 -13.13 -15.59 -13.15
CA ASP A 118 -12.30 -15.84 -14.33
C ASP A 118 -11.53 -17.16 -14.21
N GLU A 119 -10.90 -17.43 -13.08
CA GLU A 119 -10.18 -18.67 -12.82
C GLU A 119 -11.11 -19.90 -12.73
N ILE A 120 -12.31 -19.74 -12.15
CA ILE A 120 -13.34 -20.79 -12.18
C ILE A 120 -13.76 -21.08 -13.62
N HIS A 121 -13.96 -20.04 -14.44
CA HIS A 121 -14.29 -20.24 -15.87
C HIS A 121 -13.17 -21.00 -16.60
N GLN A 122 -11.91 -20.70 -16.32
CA GLN A 122 -10.76 -21.36 -16.95
C GLN A 122 -10.73 -22.89 -16.68
N LEU A 123 -11.30 -23.38 -15.57
CA LEU A 123 -11.44 -24.82 -15.30
C LEU A 123 -12.31 -25.56 -16.34
N PHE A 124 -13.22 -24.84 -16.99
CA PHE A 124 -14.12 -25.40 -18.02
C PHE A 124 -13.57 -25.22 -19.44
N VAL A 125 -12.44 -24.54 -19.62
CA VAL A 125 -11.84 -24.29 -20.94
C VAL A 125 -10.80 -25.37 -21.27
N PRO A 126 -10.95 -26.16 -22.36
CA PRO A 126 -10.00 -27.20 -22.73
C PRO A 126 -8.57 -26.66 -22.92
N GLY A 127 -7.61 -27.28 -22.24
CA GLY A 127 -6.20 -26.89 -22.30
C GLY A 127 -5.82 -25.71 -21.39
N ARG A 128 -6.70 -25.36 -20.44
CA ARG A 128 -6.43 -24.41 -19.36
C ARG A 128 -6.51 -25.08 -17.99
N SER A 129 -5.77 -24.55 -17.04
CA SER A 129 -5.84 -24.95 -15.63
C SER A 129 -6.08 -23.69 -14.79
N GLY A 130 -7.21 -23.61 -14.12
CA GLY A 130 -7.46 -22.55 -13.13
C GLY A 130 -6.56 -22.76 -11.91
N GLN A 131 -5.85 -21.73 -11.49
CA GLN A 131 -4.92 -21.77 -10.37
C GLN A 131 -5.22 -20.67 -9.38
N PHE A 132 -5.37 -21.02 -8.11
CA PHE A 132 -5.56 -20.02 -7.04
C PHE A 132 -4.44 -18.98 -6.97
N ILE A 133 -3.22 -19.35 -7.35
CA ILE A 133 -2.09 -18.41 -7.39
C ILE A 133 -2.31 -17.30 -8.44
N ASP A 134 -3.00 -17.59 -9.55
CA ASP A 134 -3.29 -16.61 -10.58
C ASP A 134 -4.37 -15.62 -10.07
N VAL A 135 -5.38 -16.07 -9.31
CA VAL A 135 -6.31 -15.15 -8.59
C VAL A 135 -5.54 -14.17 -7.68
N CYS A 136 -4.56 -14.69 -6.94
CA CYS A 136 -3.74 -13.85 -6.07
C CYS A 136 -2.92 -12.83 -6.87
N LEU A 137 -2.26 -13.24 -7.95
CA LEU A 137 -1.46 -12.37 -8.81
C LEU A 137 -2.30 -11.27 -9.46
N ASP A 138 -3.46 -11.62 -9.99
CA ASP A 138 -4.39 -10.68 -10.62
C ASP A 138 -4.96 -9.67 -9.61
N THR A 139 -5.30 -10.14 -8.41
CA THR A 139 -5.74 -9.27 -7.31
C THR A 139 -4.63 -8.32 -6.87
N VAL A 140 -3.39 -8.79 -6.78
CA VAL A 140 -2.22 -7.94 -6.46
C VAL A 140 -2.00 -6.90 -7.57
N ALA A 141 -2.04 -7.30 -8.83
CA ALA A 141 -1.89 -6.38 -9.97
C ALA A 141 -2.92 -5.24 -9.91
N ALA A 142 -4.19 -5.60 -9.73
CA ALA A 142 -5.27 -4.62 -9.64
C ALA A 142 -5.14 -3.73 -8.38
N THR A 143 -4.70 -4.28 -7.26
CA THR A 143 -4.44 -3.51 -6.04
C THR A 143 -3.32 -2.47 -6.27
N CYS A 144 -2.28 -2.81 -7.03
CA CYS A 144 -1.27 -1.85 -7.48
C CYS A 144 -1.90 -0.69 -8.28
N GLY A 145 -2.83 -0.99 -9.19
CA GLY A 145 -3.57 0.03 -9.93
C GLY A 145 -4.43 0.93 -9.05
N ILE A 146 -5.14 0.36 -8.08
CA ILE A 146 -5.92 1.10 -7.08
C ILE A 146 -5.02 2.05 -6.28
N LEU A 147 -3.90 1.55 -5.79
CA LEU A 147 -2.95 2.33 -5.00
C LEU A 147 -2.30 3.45 -5.82
N LEU A 148 -2.03 3.23 -7.11
CA LEU A 148 -1.54 4.25 -8.02
C LEU A 148 -2.53 5.41 -8.15
N VAL A 149 -3.82 5.14 -8.33
CA VAL A 149 -4.87 6.19 -8.37
C VAL A 149 -4.93 6.94 -7.04
N MET A 150 -4.89 6.23 -5.91
CA MET A 150 -4.90 6.86 -4.59
C MET A 150 -3.69 7.76 -4.38
N LEU A 151 -2.51 7.34 -4.84
CA LEU A 151 -1.28 8.13 -4.81
C LEU A 151 -1.39 9.40 -5.64
N ILE A 152 -1.88 9.30 -6.88
CA ILE A 152 -2.08 10.46 -7.76
C ILE A 152 -3.04 11.47 -7.12
N ILE A 153 -4.16 11.01 -6.56
CA ILE A 153 -5.13 11.85 -5.87
C ILE A 153 -4.49 12.51 -4.64
N PHE A 154 -3.69 11.77 -3.88
CA PHE A 154 -2.99 12.29 -2.72
C PHE A 154 -2.02 13.43 -3.10
N ILE A 155 -1.18 13.20 -4.13
CA ILE A 155 -0.23 14.20 -4.65
C ILE A 155 -0.98 15.43 -5.17
N ALA A 156 -2.04 15.25 -5.97
CA ALA A 156 -2.85 16.33 -6.51
C ALA A 156 -3.49 17.18 -5.38
N ASN A 157 -4.02 16.55 -4.35
CA ASN A 157 -4.58 17.24 -3.19
C ASN A 157 -3.49 18.02 -2.42
N LYS A 158 -2.28 17.46 -2.29
CA LYS A 158 -1.16 18.13 -1.60
C LYS A 158 -0.68 19.36 -2.36
N ILE A 159 -0.60 19.30 -3.70
CA ILE A 159 -0.27 20.43 -4.57
C ILE A 159 -1.35 21.52 -4.44
N ARG A 160 -2.62 21.13 -4.52
CA ARG A 160 -3.76 22.04 -4.42
C ARG A 160 -3.83 22.77 -3.08
N LEU A 161 -3.49 22.09 -1.99
CA LEU A 161 -3.40 22.70 -0.66
C LEU A 161 -2.23 23.68 -0.55
N LYS A 162 -1.08 23.43 -1.20
CA LYS A 162 0.04 24.36 -1.27
C LYS A 162 -0.34 25.63 -2.03
N ASP A 163 -1.08 25.51 -3.13
CA ASP A 163 -1.52 26.67 -3.93
C ASP A 163 -2.64 27.45 -3.25
N ALA A 164 -3.54 26.79 -2.52
CA ALA A 164 -4.60 27.44 -1.75
C ALA A 164 -4.07 28.21 -0.52
N ASN A 165 -2.91 27.83 0.01
CA ASN A 165 -2.31 28.49 1.17
C ASN A 165 -1.43 29.68 0.82
N LYS A 166 -1.13 29.94 -0.46
CA LYS A 166 -0.37 31.12 -0.90
C LYS A 166 -1.06 32.49 -0.64
N PRO A 167 -2.39 32.67 -0.74
CA PRO A 167 -3.05 33.93 -0.40
C PRO A 167 -3.55 34.00 1.05
N LYS A 168 -3.70 32.90 1.78
CA LYS A 168 -4.28 32.85 3.14
C LYS A 168 -3.36 33.27 4.26
N ALA A 169 -2.06 33.36 4.04
CA ALA A 169 -1.10 33.80 5.05
C ALA A 169 -1.31 35.22 5.55
N LEU A 170 -2.12 36.02 4.86
CA LEU A 170 -2.48 37.40 5.26
C LEU A 170 -3.85 37.53 5.96
N LEU A 171 -4.71 36.50 5.92
CA LEU A 171 -6.07 36.59 6.50
C LEU A 171 -6.28 35.73 7.77
N GLU A 172 -5.34 34.87 8.14
CA GLU A 172 -5.49 33.95 9.27
C GLU A 172 -4.98 34.43 10.63
N LYS A 173 -4.88 35.75 10.83
CA LYS A 173 -4.65 36.27 12.19
C LYS A 173 -5.89 36.18 13.10
N ASN A 174 -7.09 35.84 12.59
CA ASN A 174 -8.34 35.99 13.34
C ASN A 174 -9.34 34.83 13.34
N ALA A 175 -8.99 33.61 12.93
CA ALA A 175 -9.90 32.46 13.04
C ALA A 175 -9.19 31.21 13.52
N LYS A 176 -9.02 31.07 14.83
CA LYS A 176 -8.63 29.80 15.51
C LYS A 176 -9.81 28.83 15.52
N ALA A 177 -10.11 28.19 14.40
CA ALA A 177 -10.69 26.85 14.43
C ALA A 177 -9.52 25.87 14.47
N THR A 178 -9.31 25.22 15.59
CA THR A 178 -8.19 24.29 15.84
C THR A 178 -8.37 23.05 14.98
N ILE A 179 -7.87 23.06 13.73
CA ILE A 179 -7.76 21.83 12.94
C ILE A 179 -6.72 20.98 13.65
N LYS A 180 -7.17 19.95 14.37
CA LYS A 180 -6.27 19.02 15.04
C LYS A 180 -5.43 18.31 13.98
N ARG A 181 -4.10 18.40 14.08
CA ARG A 181 -3.15 17.67 13.21
C ARG A 181 -3.38 16.17 13.33
N LYS A 182 -3.23 15.45 12.23
CA LYS A 182 -3.41 14.00 12.18
C LYS A 182 -2.13 13.28 12.56
N PHE A 183 -2.19 12.55 13.65
CA PHE A 183 -1.08 11.74 14.18
C PHE A 183 -1.39 10.24 14.03
N LEU A 184 -0.37 9.47 13.68
CA LEU A 184 -0.42 8.03 13.71
C LEU A 184 0.65 7.50 14.64
N PHE A 185 0.22 6.82 15.69
CA PHE A 185 1.07 6.19 16.69
C PHE A 185 1.20 4.72 16.35
N ILE A 186 2.41 4.20 16.19
CA ILE A 186 2.65 2.81 15.81
C ILE A 186 3.74 2.18 16.66
N ALA A 187 3.47 1.00 17.21
CA ALA A 187 4.43 0.19 17.94
C ALA A 187 4.08 -1.30 17.81
N SER A 188 5.07 -2.18 17.96
CA SER A 188 4.77 -3.60 18.19
C SER A 188 4.20 -3.80 19.59
N THR A 189 3.52 -4.94 19.77
CA THR A 189 3.01 -5.33 21.10
C THR A 189 4.14 -5.49 22.13
N GLY A 190 3.78 -5.49 23.42
CA GLY A 190 4.70 -5.64 24.54
C GLY A 190 5.35 -4.34 24.99
N GLY A 191 6.65 -4.36 25.34
CA GLY A 191 7.37 -3.22 25.91
C GLY A 191 7.28 -1.94 25.08
N HIS A 192 7.40 -2.04 23.76
CA HIS A 192 7.31 -0.88 22.86
C HIS A 192 5.93 -0.25 22.86
N LEU A 193 4.85 -1.05 22.93
CA LEU A 193 3.51 -0.53 23.07
C LEU A 193 3.32 0.14 24.45
N ASN A 194 3.87 -0.45 25.51
CA ASN A 194 3.81 0.14 26.83
C ASN A 194 4.55 1.49 26.87
N GLU A 195 5.70 1.59 26.23
CA GLU A 195 6.42 2.86 26.05
C GLU A 195 5.56 3.88 25.28
N LEU A 196 4.92 3.47 24.20
CA LEU A 196 4.05 4.34 23.42
C LEU A 196 2.87 4.85 24.25
N MET A 197 2.30 4.01 25.12
CA MET A 197 1.18 4.38 25.98
C MET A 197 1.55 5.37 27.08
N GLN A 198 2.81 5.50 27.45
CA GLN A 198 3.26 6.55 28.39
C GLN A 198 3.03 7.96 27.84
N ILE A 199 3.04 8.12 26.52
CA ILE A 199 2.72 9.40 25.90
C ILE A 199 1.22 9.58 25.59
N LYS A 200 0.33 8.72 26.12
CA LYS A 200 -1.14 8.82 26.00
C LYS A 200 -1.70 10.22 26.27
N PRO A 201 -1.22 11.02 27.23
CA PRO A 201 -1.73 12.37 27.46
C PRO A 201 -1.60 13.31 26.24
N LEU A 202 -0.73 12.97 25.28
CA LEU A 202 -0.57 13.72 24.04
C LEU A 202 -1.64 13.33 22.99
N PHE A 203 -2.21 12.12 23.08
CA PHE A 203 -3.13 11.63 22.05
C PHE A 203 -4.36 12.54 21.90
N GLU A 204 -4.94 12.97 23.00
CA GLU A 204 -6.18 13.78 23.00
C GLU A 204 -5.98 15.19 22.39
N LYS A 205 -4.72 15.65 22.30
CA LYS A 205 -4.38 16.95 21.69
C LYS A 205 -4.46 16.91 20.16
N PHE A 206 -4.51 15.70 19.56
CA PHE A 206 -4.45 15.49 18.13
C PHE A 206 -5.63 14.66 17.61
N ASP A 207 -5.87 14.66 16.30
CA ASP A 207 -6.67 13.63 15.63
C ASP A 207 -5.75 12.43 15.41
N TYR A 208 -5.95 11.35 16.16
CA TYR A 208 -4.99 10.25 16.20
C TYR A 208 -5.57 8.89 15.82
N GLN A 209 -4.67 8.02 15.39
CA GLN A 209 -4.87 6.58 15.25
C GLN A 209 -3.70 5.84 15.90
N ILE A 210 -3.98 4.69 16.48
CA ILE A 210 -2.99 3.78 17.06
C ILE A 210 -2.93 2.53 16.19
N ILE A 211 -1.72 2.07 15.88
CA ILE A 211 -1.50 0.82 15.15
C ILE A 211 -0.55 -0.05 15.98
N THR A 212 -0.95 -1.29 16.22
CA THR A 212 -0.12 -2.29 16.90
C THR A 212 -0.32 -3.67 16.28
N GLU A 213 0.43 -4.67 16.72
CA GLU A 213 0.24 -6.06 16.27
C GLU A 213 -0.92 -6.70 17.03
N LYS A 214 -1.66 -7.60 16.36
CA LYS A 214 -2.77 -8.32 16.98
C LYS A 214 -2.25 -9.50 17.81
N THR A 215 -2.43 -9.44 19.12
CA THR A 215 -2.17 -10.54 20.06
C THR A 215 -3.39 -10.80 20.94
N LYS A 216 -3.38 -11.90 21.68
CA LYS A 216 -4.50 -12.24 22.59
C LYS A 216 -4.71 -11.23 23.74
N VAL A 217 -3.66 -10.44 24.05
CA VAL A 217 -3.70 -9.44 25.14
C VAL A 217 -4.35 -8.13 24.70
N ASP A 218 -4.54 -7.92 23.40
CA ASP A 218 -4.93 -6.62 22.84
C ASP A 218 -6.47 -6.44 22.76
N ASP A 219 -7.25 -7.39 23.20
CA ASP A 219 -8.73 -7.27 23.20
C ASP A 219 -9.19 -6.14 24.15
N SER A 220 -8.52 -5.95 25.30
CA SER A 220 -8.78 -4.84 26.22
C SER A 220 -8.49 -3.46 25.59
N LEU A 221 -7.43 -3.36 24.80
CA LEU A 221 -7.11 -2.11 24.09
C LEU A 221 -8.14 -1.80 22.99
N LYS A 222 -8.72 -2.83 22.37
CA LYS A 222 -9.78 -2.65 21.39
C LYS A 222 -11.04 -2.06 22.03
N ASP A 223 -11.37 -2.48 23.25
CA ASP A 223 -12.52 -1.97 23.99
C ASP A 223 -12.28 -0.53 24.48
N GLU A 224 -11.05 -0.21 24.91
CA GLU A 224 -10.66 1.12 25.37
C GLU A 224 -10.61 2.14 24.23
N TYR A 225 -9.93 1.80 23.11
CA TYR A 225 -9.68 2.74 22.00
C TYR A 225 -10.65 2.59 20.82
N LYS A 226 -11.51 1.57 20.81
CA LYS A 226 -12.57 1.32 19.81
C LYS A 226 -12.09 1.55 18.37
N GLU A 227 -12.62 2.58 17.72
CA GLU A 227 -12.28 2.92 16.34
C GLU A 227 -10.91 3.60 16.18
N LYS A 228 -10.25 3.99 17.24
CA LYS A 228 -8.95 4.66 17.21
C LYS A 228 -7.76 3.68 17.14
N ILE A 229 -7.98 2.38 17.33
CA ILE A 229 -6.94 1.36 17.27
C ILE A 229 -7.12 0.43 16.05
N ARG A 230 -6.02 0.02 15.44
CA ARG A 230 -5.96 -0.93 14.32
C ARG A 230 -4.81 -1.90 14.52
N PHE A 231 -4.91 -3.04 13.86
CA PHE A 231 -3.97 -4.13 14.09
C PHE A 231 -3.26 -4.54 12.81
N LEU A 232 -1.97 -4.83 12.96
CA LEU A 232 -1.10 -5.51 12.01
C LEU A 232 -1.01 -7.00 12.38
N ILE A 233 -0.50 -7.80 11.48
CA ILE A 233 -0.30 -9.22 11.69
C ILE A 233 0.91 -9.43 12.60
N TYR A 234 0.71 -10.14 13.72
CA TYR A 234 1.81 -10.50 14.61
C TYR A 234 2.83 -11.40 13.91
N GLY A 235 4.09 -11.02 13.94
CA GLY A 235 5.20 -11.73 13.34
C GLY A 235 6.31 -12.04 14.34
N THR A 236 6.76 -13.30 14.38
CA THR A 236 7.92 -13.72 15.18
C THR A 236 9.01 -14.30 14.30
N LYS A 237 10.27 -13.96 14.59
CA LYS A 237 11.45 -14.47 13.89
C LYS A 237 11.69 -15.98 14.12
N LYS A 238 10.96 -16.61 15.03
CA LYS A 238 11.05 -18.06 15.29
C LYS A 238 10.78 -18.89 14.05
N TYR A 239 9.93 -18.40 13.13
CA TYR A 239 9.58 -19.07 11.87
C TYR A 239 9.92 -18.13 10.70
N PRO A 240 11.17 -18.16 10.17
CA PRO A 240 11.67 -17.14 9.24
C PRO A 240 10.88 -17.05 7.93
N ILE A 241 10.45 -18.15 7.36
CA ILE A 241 9.68 -18.16 6.11
C ILE A 241 8.32 -17.48 6.31
N THR A 242 7.55 -17.90 7.32
CA THR A 242 6.25 -17.30 7.63
C THR A 242 6.39 -15.85 8.08
N TYR A 243 7.50 -15.49 8.72
CA TYR A 243 7.80 -14.12 9.10
C TYR A 243 7.97 -13.20 7.89
N ILE A 244 8.66 -13.65 6.83
CA ILE A 244 8.83 -12.85 5.59
C ILE A 244 7.46 -12.56 4.96
N PHE A 245 6.59 -13.56 4.81
CA PHE A 245 5.24 -13.37 4.25
C PHE A 245 4.39 -12.42 5.11
N LYS A 246 4.44 -12.58 6.44
CA LYS A 246 3.73 -11.67 7.37
C LYS A 246 4.28 -10.24 7.31
N PHE A 247 5.60 -10.09 7.19
CA PHE A 247 6.23 -8.78 7.03
C PHE A 247 5.81 -8.10 5.74
N LEU A 248 5.81 -8.83 4.61
CA LEU A 248 5.30 -8.32 3.33
C LEU A 248 3.82 -7.93 3.42
N ALA A 249 2.99 -8.77 4.02
CA ALA A 249 1.58 -8.42 4.26
C ALA A 249 1.45 -7.15 5.11
N ASN A 250 2.26 -6.98 6.15
CA ASN A 250 2.28 -5.78 6.98
C ASN A 250 2.73 -4.53 6.21
N CYS A 251 3.61 -4.67 5.20
CA CYS A 251 3.93 -3.55 4.31
C CYS A 251 2.70 -3.06 3.54
N PHE A 252 1.90 -3.97 2.98
CA PHE A 252 0.66 -3.62 2.29
C PHE A 252 -0.40 -3.06 3.24
N ILE A 253 -0.57 -3.66 4.42
CA ILE A 253 -1.51 -3.17 5.44
C ILE A 253 -1.09 -1.77 5.93
N SER A 254 0.21 -1.52 6.13
CA SER A 254 0.73 -0.20 6.48
C SER A 254 0.46 0.83 5.39
N LEU A 255 0.64 0.45 4.13
CA LEU A 255 0.32 1.30 2.97
C LEU A 255 -1.18 1.65 2.93
N TYR A 256 -2.04 0.64 3.14
CA TYR A 256 -3.49 0.83 3.25
C TYR A 256 -3.85 1.82 4.37
N TYR A 257 -3.34 1.62 5.58
CA TYR A 257 -3.63 2.50 6.70
C TYR A 257 -3.08 3.91 6.49
N PHE A 258 -1.90 4.04 5.88
CA PHE A 258 -1.36 5.34 5.53
C PHE A 258 -2.31 6.14 4.62
N PHE A 259 -2.79 5.55 3.53
CA PHE A 259 -3.71 6.22 2.61
C PHE A 259 -5.10 6.45 3.23
N ARG A 260 -5.55 5.56 4.11
CA ARG A 260 -6.82 5.69 4.81
C ARG A 260 -6.82 6.88 5.77
N TYR A 261 -5.77 7.02 6.57
CA TYR A 261 -5.70 8.03 7.63
C TYR A 261 -5.00 9.31 7.19
N GLN A 262 -4.07 9.23 6.24
CA GLN A 262 -3.27 10.35 5.75
C GLN A 262 -2.64 11.13 6.90
N PRO A 263 -1.81 10.50 7.74
CA PRO A 263 -1.21 11.16 8.88
C PRO A 263 -0.23 12.24 8.43
N GLU A 264 -0.19 13.36 9.15
CA GLU A 264 0.83 14.39 8.98
C GLU A 264 2.11 14.03 9.72
N VAL A 265 1.96 13.27 10.82
CA VAL A 265 3.06 12.84 11.68
C VAL A 265 2.86 11.38 12.05
N VAL A 266 3.93 10.59 11.92
CA VAL A 266 4.01 9.21 12.41
C VAL A 266 4.97 9.19 13.59
N VAL A 267 4.51 8.67 14.73
CA VAL A 267 5.29 8.52 15.96
C VAL A 267 5.42 7.04 16.29
N THR A 268 6.63 6.60 16.58
CA THR A 268 6.88 5.19 16.94
C THR A 268 7.93 5.04 18.03
N THR A 269 7.75 4.05 18.89
CA THR A 269 8.73 3.55 19.85
C THR A 269 9.48 2.29 19.32
N GLY A 270 9.32 1.94 18.04
CA GLY A 270 9.87 0.75 17.39
C GLY A 270 8.79 -0.30 17.26
N THR A 271 9.00 -1.41 16.70
CA THR A 271 10.10 -2.25 16.24
C THR A 271 10.09 -2.40 14.70
N HIS A 272 10.45 -3.65 14.20
CA HIS A 272 10.42 -3.99 12.78
C HIS A 272 9.05 -3.76 12.12
N THR A 273 7.97 -3.91 12.87
CA THR A 273 6.58 -3.72 12.40
C THR A 273 6.29 -2.26 12.04
N ALA A 274 6.94 -1.30 12.70
CA ALA A 274 6.76 0.13 12.44
C ALA A 274 7.61 0.63 11.25
N VAL A 275 8.69 -0.08 10.90
CA VAL A 275 9.63 0.35 9.85
C VAL A 275 8.94 0.62 8.51
N PRO A 276 8.08 -0.27 7.96
CA PRO A 276 7.39 0.00 6.70
C PRO A 276 6.57 1.30 6.76
N MET A 277 5.84 1.55 7.84
CA MET A 277 5.04 2.77 8.00
C MET A 277 5.91 4.02 8.01
N CYS A 278 7.08 3.99 8.66
CA CYS A 278 8.02 5.12 8.69
C CYS A 278 8.53 5.47 7.29
N TYR A 279 8.92 4.47 6.49
CA TYR A 279 9.36 4.69 5.11
C TYR A 279 8.23 5.20 4.22
N ILE A 280 7.04 4.61 4.30
CA ILE A 280 5.85 5.08 3.60
C ILE A 280 5.55 6.54 3.97
N ALA A 281 5.53 6.86 5.26
CA ALA A 281 5.30 8.21 5.75
C ALA A 281 6.31 9.21 5.16
N LYS A 282 7.59 8.85 5.14
CA LYS A 282 8.64 9.71 4.60
C LYS A 282 8.51 9.93 3.10
N ILE A 283 8.26 8.87 2.32
CA ILE A 283 8.04 8.94 0.86
C ILE A 283 6.88 9.90 0.54
N PHE A 284 5.79 9.82 1.31
CA PHE A 284 4.62 10.67 1.09
C PHE A 284 4.66 12.01 1.85
N GLY A 285 5.82 12.35 2.45
CA GLY A 285 6.11 13.66 3.03
C GLY A 285 5.44 13.94 4.36
N SER A 286 5.06 12.91 5.11
CA SER A 286 4.71 13.00 6.52
C SER A 286 6.00 13.09 7.36
N LYS A 287 5.89 13.68 8.54
CA LYS A 287 7.01 13.71 9.49
C LYS A 287 7.09 12.40 10.25
N VAL A 288 8.31 11.93 10.50
CA VAL A 288 8.59 10.70 11.26
C VAL A 288 9.32 11.07 12.55
N ILE A 289 8.72 10.72 13.67
CA ILE A 289 9.32 10.83 15.01
C ILE A 289 9.55 9.41 15.52
N PHE A 290 10.81 9.06 15.71
CA PHE A 290 11.20 7.76 16.26
C PHE A 290 11.73 7.97 17.68
N ILE A 291 11.22 7.20 18.62
CA ILE A 291 11.65 7.19 20.02
C ILE A 291 12.33 5.85 20.26
N GLU A 292 13.64 5.88 20.51
CA GLU A 292 14.39 4.66 20.80
C GLU A 292 14.02 4.11 22.18
N THR A 293 13.97 2.79 22.29
CA THR A 293 13.51 2.13 23.53
C THR A 293 14.40 2.43 24.73
N PHE A 294 13.78 2.59 25.88
CA PHE A 294 14.45 2.74 27.16
C PHE A 294 15.35 1.54 27.51
N ALA A 295 14.98 0.34 27.05
CA ALA A 295 15.72 -0.88 27.33
C ALA A 295 17.17 -0.88 26.78
N ASN A 296 17.47 -0.02 25.79
CA ASN A 296 18.78 0.05 25.16
C ASN A 296 19.52 1.32 25.56
N ARG A 297 20.53 1.16 26.41
CA ARG A 297 21.35 2.29 26.89
C ARG A 297 22.55 2.61 26.02
N THR A 298 23.18 1.60 25.42
CA THR A 298 24.46 1.74 24.70
C THR A 298 24.46 1.20 23.30
N SER A 299 23.39 0.53 22.88
CA SER A 299 23.26 -0.08 21.56
C SER A 299 21.91 0.24 20.92
N GLY A 300 21.91 0.63 19.64
CA GLY A 300 20.66 0.92 18.93
C GLY A 300 19.93 -0.34 18.49
N THR A 301 18.59 -0.30 18.49
CA THR A 301 17.76 -1.34 17.91
C THR A 301 17.98 -1.43 16.40
N VAL A 302 17.68 -2.60 15.81
CA VAL A 302 17.72 -2.75 14.33
C VAL A 302 16.72 -1.79 13.67
N ALA A 303 15.52 -1.63 14.23
CA ALA A 303 14.52 -0.70 13.72
C ALA A 303 15.00 0.76 13.82
N GLY A 304 15.60 1.13 14.96
CA GLY A 304 16.19 2.44 15.15
C GLY A 304 17.28 2.75 14.11
N LYS A 305 18.22 1.82 13.88
CA LYS A 305 19.27 1.98 12.86
C LYS A 305 18.69 2.16 11.44
N LEU A 306 17.61 1.44 11.10
CA LEU A 306 16.95 1.55 9.79
C LEU A 306 16.20 2.88 9.65
N VAL A 307 15.54 3.36 10.70
CA VAL A 307 14.69 4.57 10.61
C VAL A 307 15.49 5.85 10.86
N TYR A 308 16.61 5.78 11.59
CA TYR A 308 17.44 6.95 11.92
C TYR A 308 17.78 7.86 10.73
N PRO A 309 18.19 7.32 9.53
CA PRO A 309 18.54 8.17 8.38
C PRO A 309 17.35 8.95 7.80
N ILE A 310 16.13 8.50 8.03
CA ILE A 310 14.91 9.07 7.45
C ILE A 310 14.03 9.83 8.46
N ALA A 311 14.28 9.65 9.77
CA ALA A 311 13.52 10.30 10.83
C ALA A 311 13.70 11.83 10.78
N ASP A 312 12.62 12.58 10.95
CA ASP A 312 12.67 14.04 11.10
C ASP A 312 13.07 14.44 12.52
N THR A 313 12.71 13.60 13.50
CA THR A 313 13.13 13.71 14.89
C THR A 313 13.42 12.31 15.41
N PHE A 314 14.62 12.12 15.93
CA PHE A 314 15.02 10.87 16.56
C PHE A 314 15.30 11.13 18.03
N VAL A 315 14.48 10.55 18.90
CA VAL A 315 14.52 10.75 20.34
C VAL A 315 15.22 9.57 20.99
N VAL A 316 16.17 9.86 21.87
CA VAL A 316 16.82 8.88 22.73
C VAL A 316 16.49 9.17 24.19
N GLN A 317 16.49 8.14 25.01
CA GLN A 317 16.14 8.23 26.44
C GLN A 317 17.37 8.25 27.34
N TRP A 318 18.56 8.00 26.77
CA TRP A 318 19.85 7.99 27.45
C TRP A 318 20.86 8.86 26.71
N GLU A 319 21.60 9.68 27.42
CA GLU A 319 22.64 10.56 26.84
C GLU A 319 23.71 9.77 26.10
N GLU A 320 24.08 8.58 26.60
CA GLU A 320 25.08 7.73 26.00
C GLU A 320 24.71 7.29 24.56
N MET A 321 23.42 7.30 24.22
CA MET A 321 22.93 6.95 22.89
C MET A 321 23.29 7.97 21.80
N HIS A 322 23.75 9.18 22.17
CA HIS A 322 24.32 10.13 21.20
C HIS A 322 25.57 9.58 20.50
N LYS A 323 26.30 8.63 21.13
CA LYS A 323 27.41 7.94 20.46
C LYS A 323 26.95 7.04 19.31
N VAL A 324 25.74 6.50 19.40
CA VAL A 324 25.11 5.65 18.37
C VAL A 324 24.36 6.47 17.36
N TYR A 325 23.68 7.52 17.83
CA TYR A 325 22.81 8.41 17.04
C TYR A 325 23.20 9.88 17.27
N PRO A 326 24.25 10.38 16.61
CA PRO A 326 24.80 11.73 16.90
C PRO A 326 23.84 12.88 16.69
N LYS A 327 22.85 12.74 15.81
CA LYS A 327 21.83 13.78 15.52
C LYS A 327 20.52 13.57 16.29
N SER A 328 20.49 12.67 17.28
CA SER A 328 19.33 12.46 18.13
C SER A 328 19.15 13.58 19.15
N VAL A 329 17.98 13.66 19.75
CA VAL A 329 17.70 14.54 20.90
C VAL A 329 17.40 13.68 22.12
N CYS A 330 17.96 14.02 23.25
CA CYS A 330 17.65 13.35 24.52
C CYS A 330 16.59 14.19 25.26
N TRP A 331 15.38 13.62 25.42
CA TRP A 331 14.30 14.29 26.17
C TRP A 331 14.09 13.68 27.55
N GLY A 332 15.02 12.83 27.98
CA GLY A 332 14.88 12.07 29.21
C GLY A 332 13.99 10.83 29.02
N TRP A 333 13.48 10.33 30.13
CA TRP A 333 12.73 9.08 30.17
C TRP A 333 11.25 9.32 29.91
N ILE A 334 10.62 8.40 29.20
CA ILE A 334 9.18 8.44 28.92
C ILE A 334 8.39 7.81 30.08
N TYR A 335 9.03 7.00 30.91
CA TYR A 335 8.42 6.34 32.07
C TYR A 335 8.23 7.29 33.24
#